data_203c1c141a31e7c0ce5385bf7a82202d
#
_entry.id   203c1c141a31e7c0ce5385bf7a82202d
#
_cell.length_a   1.000
_cell.length_b   1.000
_cell.length_c   1.000
_cell.angle_alpha   90.00
_cell.angle_beta   90.00
_cell.angle_gamma   90.00
#
_symmetry.space_group_name_H-M   'P 1'
#
loop_
_entity.id
_entity.type
_entity.pdbx_description
1 polymer ?
#
loop_
_entity_poly.entity_id
_entity_poly.type
_entity_poly.pdbx_seq_one_letter_code
_entity_poly.pdbx_strand_id
1 'polypeptide(L)'
;TRLVGSEMCIRDSYSTWSYKVGPNGASDGAVQKYNLKTGEWTEITPERSYTCGYNGISVNPNDPNMIVCTTLDLWAYFDNLFVSYDGGETWNGIWGSDENGKEVNNFNLDISNAPWLDWQGQLKPGWWMTGVAINPFNPDEVLYTTGATIFGTSNLSKIKDEPVDISVKAMGIEMTAIFDFVSPLDNGEGTPELYSTMGDLYGFRHDDVTKAPQEHYGDFKATSIDCAAQDYKIVVRATDDGDGSVYYSTDAAETWQAVETLPEGVGKKAGGTAKLSADGKTIFYQSGTTGVAAAVTSDFGKTWTT
;
A
#
# COMPACT_ATOMS: atom_id res chain seq x y z
N THR A 1 21.69 9.90 13.82
CA THR A 1 21.51 10.01 12.34
C THR A 1 21.96 8.71 11.70
N ARG A 2 21.13 8.12 10.87
CA ARG A 2 21.46 6.87 10.17
C ARG A 2 21.51 7.13 8.67
N LEU A 3 22.58 6.68 8.04
CA LEU A 3 22.65 6.57 6.58
C LEU A 3 21.68 5.49 6.13
N VAL A 4 20.79 5.80 5.21
CA VAL A 4 19.71 4.90 4.76
C VAL A 4 19.86 4.45 3.32
N GLY A 5 20.61 5.18 2.50
CA GLY A 5 20.96 4.78 1.14
C GLY A 5 22.33 5.29 0.76
N SER A 6 23.07 4.55 -0.05
CA SER A 6 24.34 4.98 -0.60
C SER A 6 24.60 4.35 -1.96
N GLU A 7 25.13 5.18 -2.86
CA GLU A 7 25.59 4.77 -4.18
C GLU A 7 27.01 5.26 -4.40
N MET A 8 27.80 4.52 -5.19
CA MET A 8 29.19 4.83 -5.43
C MET A 8 29.51 4.84 -6.93
N CYS A 9 30.13 5.90 -7.38
CA CYS A 9 30.74 5.96 -8.69
C CYS A 9 32.28 6.14 -8.58
N ILE A 10 33.00 6.12 -9.71
CA ILE A 10 34.48 6.13 -9.71
C ILE A 10 35.06 7.37 -9.00
N ARG A 11 34.35 8.46 -8.89
CA ARG A 11 34.84 9.74 -8.33
C ARG A 11 34.12 10.20 -7.08
N ASP A 12 32.88 9.85 -6.93
CA ASP A 12 32.01 10.32 -5.87
C ASP A 12 31.21 9.17 -5.24
N SER A 13 30.80 9.35 -4.00
CA SER A 13 29.84 8.52 -3.29
C SER A 13 28.66 9.38 -2.88
N TYR A 14 27.46 8.84 -2.98
CA TYR A 14 26.24 9.54 -2.67
C TYR A 14 25.54 8.87 -1.50
N SER A 15 24.85 9.64 -0.69
CA SER A 15 24.19 9.15 0.49
C SER A 15 22.94 9.98 0.80
N THR A 16 21.91 9.33 1.28
CA THR A 16 20.73 9.97 1.88
C THR A 16 20.71 9.74 3.37
N TRP A 17 20.10 10.63 4.11
CA TRP A 17 19.83 10.44 5.52
C TRP A 17 18.48 11.00 5.92
N SER A 18 17.94 10.50 7.03
CA SER A 18 16.72 10.97 7.65
C SER A 18 16.89 11.04 9.17
N TYR A 19 16.29 12.05 9.79
CA TYR A 19 16.09 12.06 11.23
C TYR A 19 14.94 11.11 11.55
N LYS A 20 15.23 10.06 12.28
CA LYS A 20 14.41 8.85 12.43
C LYS A 20 14.24 8.07 11.12
N VAL A 21 14.36 6.78 11.23
CA VAL A 21 14.17 5.81 10.15
C VAL A 21 12.98 4.95 10.50
N GLY A 22 12.14 4.79 9.57
CA GLY A 22 10.95 4.00 9.71
C GLY A 22 9.86 4.62 8.89
N PRO A 23 8.72 3.97 8.73
CA PRO A 23 7.69 4.54 7.89
C PRO A 23 7.08 5.82 8.48
N ASN A 24 7.28 6.10 9.77
CA ASN A 24 6.68 7.24 10.46
C ASN A 24 7.72 8.07 11.21
N GLY A 25 7.58 9.41 11.14
CA GLY A 25 8.33 10.36 11.92
C GLY A 25 9.67 10.78 11.31
N ALA A 26 9.89 10.55 10.02
CA ALA A 26 11.01 11.10 9.27
C ALA A 26 10.73 12.58 8.94
N SER A 27 11.14 13.48 9.81
CA SER A 27 10.79 14.91 9.75
C SER A 27 11.87 15.80 9.13
N ASP A 28 13.05 15.27 8.90
CA ASP A 28 14.20 16.00 8.36
C ASP A 28 15.15 15.04 7.67
N GLY A 29 15.91 15.53 6.69
CA GLY A 29 16.88 14.73 5.95
C GLY A 29 17.57 15.52 4.87
N ALA A 30 18.61 14.92 4.27
CA ALA A 30 19.36 15.51 3.19
C ALA A 30 19.92 14.46 2.22
N VAL A 31 20.35 14.94 1.06
CA VAL A 31 21.14 14.21 0.07
C VAL A 31 22.55 14.76 0.08
N GLN A 32 23.54 13.89 0.23
CA GLN A 32 24.94 14.25 0.37
C GLN A 32 25.78 13.60 -0.72
N LYS A 33 26.76 14.35 -1.23
CA LYS A 33 27.76 13.91 -2.18
C LYS A 33 29.14 13.97 -1.53
N TYR A 34 29.89 12.88 -1.58
CA TYR A 34 31.26 12.81 -1.08
C TYR A 34 32.23 12.63 -2.24
N ASN A 35 33.15 13.55 -2.39
CA ASN A 35 34.21 13.47 -3.40
C ASN A 35 35.36 12.59 -2.90
N LEU A 36 35.54 11.42 -3.50
CA LEU A 36 36.54 10.44 -3.10
C LEU A 36 38.00 10.93 -3.28
N LYS A 37 38.22 11.93 -4.13
CA LYS A 37 39.52 12.47 -4.40
C LYS A 37 39.93 13.57 -3.42
N THR A 38 38.98 14.51 -3.14
CA THR A 38 39.26 15.65 -2.25
C THR A 38 38.92 15.35 -0.80
N GLY A 39 38.06 14.38 -0.53
CA GLY A 39 37.56 14.06 0.80
C GLY A 39 36.47 15.04 1.29
N GLU A 40 35.90 15.82 0.39
CA GLU A 40 34.90 16.85 0.72
C GLU A 40 33.48 16.33 0.60
N TRP A 41 32.64 16.72 1.55
CA TRP A 41 31.19 16.53 1.51
C TRP A 41 30.51 17.79 0.97
N THR A 42 29.53 17.60 0.10
CA THR A 42 28.66 18.66 -0.43
C THR A 42 27.22 18.23 -0.24
N GLU A 43 26.41 19.09 0.34
CA GLU A 43 24.96 18.90 0.36
C GLU A 43 24.38 19.27 -1.00
N ILE A 44 23.59 18.32 -1.56
CA ILE A 44 22.94 18.44 -2.88
C ILE A 44 21.43 18.19 -2.75
N THR A 45 20.85 18.45 -1.59
CA THR A 45 19.43 18.23 -1.30
C THR A 45 18.55 19.03 -2.25
N PRO A 46 17.50 18.42 -2.86
CA PRO A 46 16.54 19.16 -3.69
C PRO A 46 15.90 20.33 -2.93
N GLU A 47 15.77 21.50 -3.59
CA GLU A 47 15.02 22.61 -3.01
C GLU A 47 13.54 22.25 -2.85
N ARG A 48 12.97 22.59 -1.71
CA ARG A 48 11.58 22.28 -1.35
C ARG A 48 11.03 23.25 -0.29
N SER A 49 9.71 23.42 -0.30
CA SER A 49 9.00 24.25 0.68
C SER A 49 8.61 23.51 1.97
N TYR A 50 8.99 22.26 2.12
CA TYR A 50 8.63 21.39 3.24
C TYR A 50 9.84 20.63 3.76
N THR A 51 9.77 20.13 4.99
CA THR A 51 10.78 19.24 5.58
C THR A 51 10.34 17.80 5.44
N CYS A 52 11.27 16.92 5.11
CA CYS A 52 11.05 15.48 4.98
C CYS A 52 12.35 14.71 5.14
N GLY A 53 12.24 13.39 5.34
CA GLY A 53 13.35 12.48 5.21
C GLY A 53 13.69 12.17 3.75
N TYR A 54 14.86 11.59 3.52
CA TYR A 54 15.26 10.97 2.27
C TYR A 54 15.71 9.54 2.52
N ASN A 55 15.37 8.62 1.61
CA ASN A 55 15.73 7.22 1.80
C ASN A 55 16.34 6.60 0.53
N GLY A 56 15.60 6.55 -0.56
CA GLY A 56 16.11 5.97 -1.81
C GLY A 56 17.09 6.89 -2.54
N ILE A 57 18.16 6.33 -3.08
CA ILE A 57 19.04 7.02 -4.01
C ILE A 57 19.59 6.02 -5.03
N SER A 58 19.68 6.44 -6.27
CA SER A 58 20.29 5.68 -7.35
C SER A 58 21.05 6.62 -8.30
N VAL A 59 22.22 6.21 -8.74
CA VAL A 59 23.05 6.96 -9.69
C VAL A 59 23.16 6.15 -10.97
N ASN A 60 22.99 6.78 -12.12
CA ASN A 60 23.20 6.11 -13.39
C ASN A 60 24.68 5.74 -13.56
N PRO A 61 25.02 4.45 -13.65
CA PRO A 61 26.44 4.03 -13.76
C PRO A 61 27.11 4.49 -15.05
N ASN A 62 26.35 4.83 -16.08
CA ASN A 62 26.87 5.30 -17.36
C ASN A 62 26.97 6.83 -17.46
N ASP A 63 26.24 7.55 -16.61
CA ASP A 63 26.28 9.01 -16.47
C ASP A 63 26.10 9.42 -15.01
N PRO A 64 27.18 9.65 -14.27
CA PRO A 64 27.13 9.98 -12.85
C PRO A 64 26.48 11.36 -12.55
N ASN A 65 26.18 12.17 -13.56
CA ASN A 65 25.40 13.39 -13.38
C ASN A 65 23.91 13.11 -13.21
N MET A 66 23.46 11.93 -13.66
CA MET A 66 22.07 11.51 -13.46
C MET A 66 21.90 10.81 -12.11
N ILE A 67 21.17 11.44 -11.23
CA ILE A 67 20.87 10.98 -9.87
C ILE A 67 19.38 11.00 -9.65
N VAL A 68 18.83 9.95 -9.06
CA VAL A 68 17.45 9.89 -8.61
C VAL A 68 17.43 9.68 -7.11
N CYS A 69 16.57 10.43 -6.40
CA CYS A 69 16.34 10.21 -4.97
C CYS A 69 14.85 10.31 -4.62
N THR A 70 14.48 9.72 -3.50
CA THR A 70 13.10 9.74 -3.00
C THR A 70 13.02 10.34 -1.62
N THR A 71 11.92 11.03 -1.35
CA THR A 71 11.56 11.48 0.00
C THR A 71 10.98 10.34 0.81
N LEU A 72 10.80 10.56 2.09
CA LEU A 72 10.20 9.61 3.03
C LEU A 72 9.27 10.34 3.98
N ASP A 73 8.05 9.78 4.16
CA ASP A 73 7.08 10.15 5.19
C ASP A 73 6.36 11.50 4.98
N LEU A 74 6.01 11.81 3.74
CA LEU A 74 5.18 12.96 3.39
C LEU A 74 3.70 12.60 3.29
N TRP A 75 3.07 12.34 4.44
CA TRP A 75 1.69 11.87 4.50
C TRP A 75 0.63 12.83 3.95
N ALA A 76 0.80 14.13 4.19
CA ALA A 76 -0.21 15.13 3.81
C ALA A 76 -0.33 15.29 2.30
N TYR A 77 0.77 15.07 1.56
CA TYR A 77 0.83 15.15 0.09
C TYR A 77 1.01 13.75 -0.50
N PHE A 78 2.14 13.23 -0.52
CA PHE A 78 2.72 11.93 -0.84
C PHE A 78 4.22 12.14 -1.03
N ASP A 79 4.99 11.07 -0.96
CA ASP A 79 6.43 11.17 -1.18
C ASP A 79 6.76 11.61 -2.61
N ASN A 80 7.93 12.20 -2.77
CA ASN A 80 8.38 12.73 -4.06
C ASN A 80 9.57 11.92 -4.58
N LEU A 81 9.65 11.80 -5.89
CA LEU A 81 10.81 11.31 -6.61
C LEU A 81 11.44 12.50 -7.33
N PHE A 82 12.70 12.73 -7.06
CA PHE A 82 13.49 13.78 -7.69
C PHE A 82 14.54 13.19 -8.61
N VAL A 83 14.79 13.84 -9.74
CA VAL A 83 15.88 13.53 -10.65
C VAL A 83 16.72 14.76 -10.93
N SER A 84 18.04 14.59 -10.85
CA SER A 84 19.06 15.53 -11.32
C SER A 84 19.73 14.97 -12.56
N TYR A 85 20.16 15.85 -13.46
CA TYR A 85 20.96 15.53 -14.65
C TYR A 85 22.30 16.28 -14.69
N ASP A 86 22.66 16.97 -13.59
CA ASP A 86 23.83 17.82 -13.45
C ASP A 86 24.64 17.53 -12.17
N GLY A 87 24.49 16.32 -11.63
CA GLY A 87 25.23 15.89 -10.45
C GLY A 87 24.70 16.47 -9.14
N GLY A 88 23.43 16.86 -9.10
CA GLY A 88 22.75 17.39 -7.93
C GLY A 88 22.73 18.92 -7.83
N GLU A 89 23.12 19.64 -8.89
CA GLU A 89 23.04 21.12 -8.92
C GLU A 89 21.58 21.57 -9.04
N THR A 90 20.79 20.91 -9.93
CA THR A 90 19.36 21.16 -10.08
C THR A 90 18.56 19.87 -10.04
N TRP A 91 17.30 19.97 -9.62
CA TRP A 91 16.40 18.83 -9.44
C TRP A 91 15.03 19.09 -10.03
N ASN A 92 14.44 18.03 -10.60
CA ASN A 92 13.06 18.00 -11.06
C ASN A 92 12.30 16.95 -10.25
N GLY A 93 11.19 17.33 -9.63
CA GLY A 93 10.33 16.44 -8.87
C GLY A 93 9.10 16.00 -9.68
N ILE A 94 8.56 14.82 -9.36
CA ILE A 94 7.28 14.39 -9.95
C ILE A 94 6.10 15.24 -9.48
N TRP A 95 6.28 16.03 -8.44
CA TRP A 95 5.37 17.11 -8.05
C TRP A 95 6.13 18.24 -7.38
N GLY A 96 5.50 19.39 -7.28
CA GLY A 96 6.07 20.59 -6.67
C GLY A 96 5.05 21.72 -6.57
N SER A 97 5.54 22.93 -6.44
CA SER A 97 4.71 24.14 -6.48
C SER A 97 5.16 25.06 -7.60
N ASP A 98 4.21 25.69 -8.27
CA ASP A 98 4.51 26.75 -9.24
C ASP A 98 4.98 28.06 -8.54
N GLU A 99 5.28 29.08 -9.32
CA GLU A 99 5.72 30.39 -8.85
C GLU A 99 4.71 31.11 -7.92
N ASN A 100 3.43 30.67 -7.94
CA ASN A 100 2.36 31.19 -7.11
C ASN A 100 2.10 30.30 -5.87
N GLY A 101 2.90 29.24 -5.67
CA GLY A 101 2.74 28.27 -4.59
C GLY A 101 1.60 27.26 -4.80
N LYS A 102 1.05 27.19 -6.01
CA LYS A 102 0.03 26.18 -6.36
C LYS A 102 0.71 24.86 -6.66
N GLU A 103 0.17 23.77 -6.10
CA GLU A 103 0.62 22.41 -6.38
C GLU A 103 0.54 22.09 -7.87
N VAL A 104 1.59 21.51 -8.40
CA VAL A 104 1.73 21.05 -9.78
C VAL A 104 2.21 19.61 -9.77
N ASN A 105 1.46 18.75 -10.45
CA ASN A 105 1.82 17.36 -10.66
C ASN A 105 2.47 17.19 -12.03
N ASN A 106 3.68 16.65 -12.05
CA ASN A 106 4.46 16.37 -13.25
C ASN A 106 4.41 14.87 -13.61
N PHE A 107 3.29 14.21 -13.34
CA PHE A 107 3.09 12.80 -13.65
C PHE A 107 1.66 12.49 -14.10
N ASN A 108 1.54 11.44 -14.91
CA ASN A 108 0.31 10.70 -15.17
C ASN A 108 0.41 9.37 -14.44
N LEU A 109 -0.63 8.95 -13.71
CA LEU A 109 -0.61 7.72 -12.94
C LEU A 109 -1.58 6.70 -13.54
N ASP A 110 -1.05 5.53 -13.91
CA ASP A 110 -1.81 4.38 -14.38
C ASP A 110 -1.77 3.25 -13.34
N ILE A 111 -2.93 2.97 -12.74
CA ILE A 111 -3.14 1.86 -11.82
C ILE A 111 -4.04 0.77 -12.40
N SER A 112 -4.24 0.73 -13.72
CA SER A 112 -5.15 -0.23 -14.36
C SER A 112 -4.84 -1.70 -14.02
N ASN A 113 -3.58 -2.02 -13.72
CA ASN A 113 -3.13 -3.33 -13.25
C ASN A 113 -3.40 -3.61 -11.76
N ALA A 114 -3.75 -2.57 -10.98
CA ALA A 114 -4.01 -2.65 -9.55
C ALA A 114 -5.08 -1.62 -9.14
N PRO A 115 -6.31 -1.75 -9.64
CA PRO A 115 -7.35 -0.72 -9.50
C PRO A 115 -7.75 -0.45 -8.04
N TRP A 116 -7.51 -1.39 -7.13
CA TRP A 116 -7.69 -1.21 -5.69
C TRP A 116 -6.78 -0.15 -5.04
N LEU A 117 -5.76 0.34 -5.77
CA LEU A 117 -4.90 1.43 -5.30
C LEU A 117 -5.56 2.81 -5.40
N ASP A 118 -6.74 2.91 -5.99
CA ASP A 118 -7.59 4.10 -5.91
C ASP A 118 -8.23 4.22 -4.52
N TRP A 119 -7.39 4.46 -3.55
CA TRP A 119 -7.77 4.52 -2.15
C TRP A 119 -8.59 5.79 -1.88
N GLN A 120 -9.88 5.62 -1.66
CA GLN A 120 -10.82 6.72 -1.38
C GLN A 120 -10.81 7.84 -2.44
N GLY A 121 -10.62 7.51 -3.71
CA GLY A 121 -10.56 8.47 -4.79
C GLY A 121 -9.31 9.35 -4.79
N GLN A 122 -8.25 8.96 -4.08
CA GLN A 122 -6.98 9.67 -4.02
C GLN A 122 -5.88 8.87 -4.70
N LEU A 123 -5.75 9.03 -6.00
CA LEU A 123 -4.63 8.48 -6.75
C LEU A 123 -3.33 9.16 -6.33
N LYS A 124 -2.41 8.38 -5.76
CA LYS A 124 -1.10 8.87 -5.30
C LYS A 124 0.01 8.00 -5.88
N PRO A 125 1.14 8.59 -6.32
CA PRO A 125 2.29 7.83 -6.79
C PRO A 125 3.03 7.09 -5.66
N GLY A 126 2.50 7.12 -4.45
CA GLY A 126 2.91 6.37 -3.28
C GLY A 126 3.41 7.21 -2.11
N TRP A 127 3.53 6.55 -0.98
CA TRP A 127 4.12 7.05 0.25
C TRP A 127 5.08 6.01 0.80
N TRP A 128 6.00 6.41 1.69
CA TRP A 128 7.10 5.55 2.15
C TRP A 128 7.98 5.05 1.00
N MET A 129 8.42 5.97 0.16
CA MET A 129 9.33 5.65 -0.93
C MET A 129 10.70 5.30 -0.37
N THR A 130 11.01 4.00 -0.23
CA THR A 130 12.21 3.53 0.46
C THR A 130 13.32 3.07 -0.46
N GLY A 131 13.01 2.65 -1.64
CA GLY A 131 13.99 2.19 -2.63
C GLY A 131 13.74 2.79 -3.99
N VAL A 132 14.80 3.08 -4.71
CA VAL A 132 14.75 3.52 -6.11
C VAL A 132 15.91 2.91 -6.88
N ALA A 133 15.68 2.54 -8.13
CA ALA A 133 16.70 1.99 -9.02
C ALA A 133 16.53 2.50 -10.44
N ILE A 134 17.60 3.00 -11.02
CA ILE A 134 17.70 3.36 -12.44
C ILE A 134 18.11 2.09 -13.21
N ASN A 135 17.43 1.80 -14.33
CA ASN A 135 17.87 0.76 -15.24
C ASN A 135 19.18 1.19 -15.93
N PRO A 136 20.30 0.48 -15.71
CA PRO A 136 21.60 0.88 -16.29
C PRO A 136 21.66 0.74 -17.82
N PHE A 137 20.71 0.00 -18.41
CA PHE A 137 20.63 -0.20 -19.88
C PHE A 137 19.70 0.81 -20.55
N ASN A 138 18.76 1.37 -19.79
CA ASN A 138 17.83 2.40 -20.24
C ASN A 138 17.53 3.37 -19.09
N PRO A 139 18.23 4.49 -18.96
CA PRO A 139 18.09 5.39 -17.81
C PRO A 139 16.72 6.11 -17.72
N ASP A 140 15.90 6.04 -18.75
CA ASP A 140 14.51 6.48 -18.69
C ASP A 140 13.61 5.54 -17.87
N GLU A 141 14.07 4.31 -17.66
CA GLU A 141 13.38 3.34 -16.83
C GLU A 141 13.86 3.44 -15.38
N VAL A 142 12.92 3.78 -14.49
CA VAL A 142 13.16 3.84 -13.05
C VAL A 142 12.06 3.09 -12.33
N LEU A 143 12.45 2.25 -11.36
CA LEU A 143 11.54 1.61 -10.42
C LEU A 143 11.73 2.21 -9.03
N TYR A 144 10.63 2.35 -8.29
CA TYR A 144 10.69 2.74 -6.88
C TYR A 144 9.66 1.98 -6.04
N THR A 145 10.01 1.72 -4.79
CA THR A 145 9.15 1.02 -3.83
C THR A 145 8.39 2.00 -2.97
N THR A 146 7.17 1.64 -2.61
CA THR A 146 6.30 2.40 -1.72
C THR A 146 5.72 1.49 -0.64
N GLY A 147 4.97 2.05 0.30
CA GLY A 147 4.21 1.27 1.27
C GLY A 147 3.07 0.45 0.66
N ALA A 148 2.66 0.74 -0.57
CA ALA A 148 1.55 0.05 -1.23
C ALA A 148 2.01 -0.95 -2.32
N THR A 149 3.01 -0.59 -3.13
CA THR A 149 3.44 -1.40 -4.27
C THR A 149 4.77 -0.91 -4.85
N ILE A 150 5.19 -1.49 -5.96
CA ILE A 150 6.29 -0.99 -6.78
C ILE A 150 5.71 -0.24 -7.97
N PHE A 151 6.09 1.01 -8.09
CA PHE A 151 5.81 1.84 -9.26
C PHE A 151 7.04 2.01 -10.14
N GLY A 152 6.83 2.47 -11.34
CA GLY A 152 7.93 2.82 -12.24
C GLY A 152 7.49 3.63 -13.44
N THR A 153 8.47 4.24 -14.09
CA THR A 153 8.32 4.99 -15.33
C THR A 153 9.28 4.45 -16.38
N SER A 154 9.01 4.73 -17.65
CA SER A 154 9.90 4.42 -18.79
C SER A 154 10.20 5.66 -19.64
N ASN A 155 9.90 6.85 -19.11
CA ASN A 155 10.07 8.13 -19.80
C ASN A 155 10.52 9.25 -18.85
N LEU A 156 11.38 8.92 -17.88
CA LEU A 156 11.81 9.85 -16.82
C LEU A 156 12.41 11.16 -17.38
N SER A 157 13.10 11.11 -18.52
CA SER A 157 13.70 12.30 -19.15
C SER A 157 12.70 13.39 -19.54
N LYS A 158 11.42 13.02 -19.73
CA LYS A 158 10.35 13.97 -20.04
C LYS A 158 10.03 14.93 -18.89
N ILE A 159 10.40 14.62 -17.66
CA ILE A 159 10.06 15.39 -16.45
C ILE A 159 10.44 16.87 -16.53
N LYS A 160 11.36 17.23 -17.41
CA LYS A 160 11.78 18.62 -17.65
C LYS A 160 10.74 19.46 -18.40
N ASP A 161 9.97 18.80 -19.26
CA ASP A 161 9.12 19.47 -20.24
C ASP A 161 7.67 18.99 -20.19
N GLU A 162 7.42 17.75 -19.75
CA GLU A 162 6.13 17.07 -19.75
C GLU A 162 5.96 16.19 -18.51
N PRO A 163 4.72 15.86 -18.11
CA PRO A 163 4.48 14.84 -17.10
C PRO A 163 5.05 13.47 -17.48
N VAL A 164 5.64 12.77 -16.51
CA VAL A 164 6.11 11.41 -16.69
C VAL A 164 4.97 10.41 -16.49
N ASP A 165 5.00 9.30 -17.22
CA ASP A 165 4.01 8.24 -17.09
C ASP A 165 4.49 7.25 -16.00
N ILE A 166 3.76 7.17 -14.91
CA ILE A 166 4.01 6.26 -13.80
C ILE A 166 2.97 5.16 -13.80
N SER A 167 3.39 3.91 -13.66
CA SER A 167 2.47 2.78 -13.57
C SER A 167 2.94 1.74 -12.57
N VAL A 168 2.02 0.84 -12.15
CA VAL A 168 2.34 -0.29 -11.27
C VAL A 168 3.21 -1.29 -12.00
N LYS A 169 4.30 -1.73 -11.36
CA LYS A 169 5.31 -2.67 -11.90
C LYS A 169 5.47 -3.93 -11.05
N ALA A 170 4.54 -4.19 -10.14
CA ALA A 170 4.61 -5.30 -9.18
C ALA A 170 3.86 -6.56 -9.62
N MET A 171 3.32 -6.62 -10.83
CA MET A 171 2.53 -7.76 -11.30
C MET A 171 3.22 -9.10 -11.06
N GLY A 172 2.56 -9.96 -10.28
CA GLY A 172 3.05 -11.30 -9.93
C GLY A 172 4.06 -11.35 -8.78
N ILE A 173 4.36 -10.21 -8.16
CA ILE A 173 5.24 -10.11 -6.98
C ILE A 173 4.65 -9.29 -5.84
N GLU A 174 3.37 -8.93 -5.93
CA GLU A 174 2.66 -8.24 -4.85
C GLU A 174 2.58 -9.15 -3.63
N MET A 175 2.73 -8.54 -2.46
CA MET A 175 2.58 -9.21 -1.18
C MET A 175 1.78 -8.32 -0.24
N THR A 176 0.69 -8.88 0.31
CA THR A 176 -0.16 -8.22 1.30
C THR A 176 -0.17 -9.01 2.61
N ALA A 177 -0.59 -8.38 3.70
CA ALA A 177 -0.78 -9.04 4.98
C ALA A 177 -2.09 -9.83 4.97
N ILE A 178 -2.09 -11.04 4.43
CA ILE A 178 -3.26 -11.92 4.38
C ILE A 178 -3.53 -12.48 5.77
N PHE A 179 -4.77 -12.34 6.26
CA PHE A 179 -5.20 -12.88 7.56
C PHE A 179 -5.95 -14.19 7.41
N ASP A 180 -6.87 -14.29 6.47
CA ASP A 180 -7.65 -15.50 6.21
C ASP A 180 -8.17 -15.52 4.77
N PHE A 181 -8.53 -16.70 4.28
CA PHE A 181 -9.19 -16.86 3.00
C PHE A 181 -10.03 -18.15 2.98
N VAL A 182 -11.05 -18.15 2.13
CA VAL A 182 -11.90 -19.33 1.91
C VAL A 182 -12.24 -19.46 0.43
N SER A 183 -12.08 -20.68 -0.10
CA SER A 183 -12.57 -21.04 -1.43
C SER A 183 -13.95 -21.66 -1.29
N PRO A 184 -15.02 -21.07 -1.83
CA PRO A 184 -16.35 -21.65 -1.84
C PRO A 184 -16.36 -23.01 -2.54
N LEU A 185 -17.26 -23.89 -2.15
CA LEU A 185 -17.60 -25.01 -3.01
C LEU A 185 -18.29 -24.50 -4.26
N ASP A 186 -18.06 -25.18 -5.39
CA ASP A 186 -18.74 -24.85 -6.63
C ASP A 186 -20.26 -25.04 -6.47
N ASN A 187 -20.99 -23.96 -6.51
CA ASN A 187 -22.46 -23.94 -6.41
C ASN A 187 -23.09 -23.54 -7.77
N GLY A 188 -22.33 -23.54 -8.86
CA GLY A 188 -22.76 -23.18 -10.19
C GLY A 188 -22.29 -21.80 -10.64
N GLU A 189 -22.93 -21.25 -11.67
CA GLU A 189 -22.56 -19.98 -12.28
C GLU A 189 -22.55 -18.83 -11.26
N GLY A 190 -21.47 -18.05 -11.26
CA GLY A 190 -21.28 -16.91 -10.37
C GLY A 190 -20.64 -17.23 -9.03
N THR A 191 -20.27 -18.52 -8.77
CA THR A 191 -19.46 -18.87 -7.60
C THR A 191 -18.07 -18.30 -7.76
N PRO A 192 -17.58 -17.43 -6.84
CA PRO A 192 -16.22 -16.92 -6.90
C PRO A 192 -15.21 -18.03 -6.57
N GLU A 193 -13.99 -17.88 -7.06
CA GLU A 193 -12.92 -18.84 -6.77
C GLU A 193 -12.39 -18.69 -5.34
N LEU A 194 -12.41 -17.45 -4.79
CA LEU A 194 -11.85 -17.15 -3.48
C LEU A 194 -12.48 -15.92 -2.84
N TYR A 195 -12.65 -15.95 -1.52
CA TYR A 195 -12.80 -14.78 -0.67
C TYR A 195 -11.55 -14.64 0.20
N SER A 196 -11.01 -13.43 0.32
CA SER A 196 -9.83 -13.16 1.15
C SER A 196 -10.06 -12.01 2.12
N THR A 197 -9.34 -12.01 3.24
CA THR A 197 -9.20 -10.86 4.11
C THR A 197 -7.73 -10.53 4.34
N MET A 198 -7.42 -9.26 4.45
CA MET A 198 -6.05 -8.80 4.65
C MET A 198 -6.01 -7.47 5.39
N GLY A 199 -4.83 -7.10 5.86
CA GLY A 199 -4.54 -5.77 6.36
C GLY A 199 -4.69 -4.75 5.24
N ASP A 200 -4.51 -3.50 5.52
CA ASP A 200 -4.48 -2.33 4.63
C ASP A 200 -5.52 -2.28 3.47
N LEU A 201 -5.66 -3.35 2.71
CA LEU A 201 -6.58 -3.48 1.56
C LEU A 201 -7.91 -4.18 1.90
N TYR A 202 -8.13 -4.51 3.17
CA TYR A 202 -9.35 -5.10 3.73
C TYR A 202 -9.71 -6.51 3.25
N GLY A 203 -9.70 -6.79 1.96
CA GLY A 203 -10.00 -8.09 1.36
C GLY A 203 -10.79 -7.99 0.07
N PHE A 204 -10.86 -9.10 -0.63
CA PHE A 204 -11.44 -9.17 -1.97
C PHE A 204 -12.30 -10.42 -2.17
N ARG A 205 -13.30 -10.27 -3.04
CA ARG A 205 -13.90 -11.37 -3.77
C ARG A 205 -13.09 -11.57 -5.06
N HIS A 206 -12.63 -12.79 -5.30
CA HIS A 206 -11.89 -13.17 -6.49
C HIS A 206 -12.77 -14.07 -7.36
N ASP A 207 -13.33 -13.53 -8.43
CA ASP A 207 -14.08 -14.32 -9.42
C ASP A 207 -13.15 -15.11 -10.36
N ASP A 208 -11.90 -14.67 -10.48
CA ASP A 208 -10.83 -15.29 -11.26
C ASP A 208 -9.50 -14.94 -10.58
N VAL A 209 -8.84 -15.89 -9.93
CA VAL A 209 -7.58 -15.68 -9.21
C VAL A 209 -6.39 -15.36 -10.13
N THR A 210 -6.57 -15.49 -11.45
CA THR A 210 -5.55 -15.09 -12.43
C THR A 210 -5.62 -13.62 -12.82
N LYS A 211 -6.63 -12.91 -12.34
CA LYS A 211 -6.87 -11.49 -12.60
C LYS A 211 -6.85 -10.66 -11.32
N ALA A 212 -6.44 -9.43 -11.46
CA ALA A 212 -6.52 -8.46 -10.37
C ALA A 212 -8.00 -8.21 -9.99
N PRO A 213 -8.38 -8.35 -8.71
CA PRO A 213 -9.72 -7.97 -8.27
C PRO A 213 -9.91 -6.45 -8.45
N GLN A 214 -11.12 -6.03 -8.79
CA GLN A 214 -11.41 -4.63 -9.12
C GLN A 214 -11.74 -3.80 -7.88
N GLU A 215 -12.40 -4.39 -6.90
CA GLU A 215 -12.92 -3.70 -5.72
C GLU A 215 -12.59 -4.50 -4.46
N HIS A 216 -12.33 -3.81 -3.37
CA HIS A 216 -12.16 -4.39 -2.05
C HIS A 216 -13.46 -4.29 -1.23
N TYR A 217 -13.57 -5.05 -0.13
CA TYR A 217 -14.78 -5.13 0.69
C TYR A 217 -15.16 -3.87 1.47
N GLY A 218 -14.72 -2.69 1.15
CA GLY A 218 -15.13 -1.49 1.87
C GLY A 218 -14.17 -1.12 3.00
N ASP A 219 -14.63 -0.72 4.18
CA ASP A 219 -13.98 0.27 5.01
C ASP A 219 -13.16 -0.27 6.19
N PHE A 220 -12.99 -1.59 6.35
CA PHE A 220 -12.27 -2.16 7.50
C PHE A 220 -11.70 -3.55 7.23
N LYS A 221 -10.55 -3.82 7.82
CA LYS A 221 -9.91 -5.15 7.79
C LYS A 221 -10.71 -6.17 8.59
N ALA A 222 -10.56 -7.45 8.24
CA ALA A 222 -11.16 -8.54 8.97
C ALA A 222 -10.10 -9.58 9.37
N THR A 223 -10.27 -10.17 10.54
CA THR A 223 -9.36 -11.16 11.12
C THR A 223 -9.69 -12.59 10.68
N SER A 224 -10.89 -12.82 10.18
CA SER A 224 -11.32 -14.10 9.59
C SER A 224 -12.43 -13.90 8.57
N ILE A 225 -12.57 -14.86 7.66
CA ILE A 225 -13.66 -14.96 6.70
C ILE A 225 -14.09 -16.41 6.55
N ASP A 226 -15.38 -16.62 6.25
CA ASP A 226 -15.91 -17.93 5.90
C ASP A 226 -17.16 -17.79 5.03
N CYS A 227 -17.46 -18.82 4.23
CA CYS A 227 -18.66 -18.85 3.42
C CYS A 227 -19.44 -20.16 3.63
N ALA A 228 -20.74 -20.13 3.45
CA ALA A 228 -21.57 -21.30 3.55
C ALA A 228 -21.30 -22.28 2.40
N ALA A 229 -21.10 -23.57 2.72
CA ALA A 229 -20.77 -24.58 1.72
C ALA A 229 -21.90 -24.84 0.70
N GLN A 230 -23.18 -24.60 1.08
CA GLN A 230 -24.34 -24.81 0.23
C GLN A 230 -24.86 -23.53 -0.46
N ASP A 231 -24.34 -22.38 -0.09
CA ASP A 231 -24.69 -21.09 -0.70
C ASP A 231 -23.54 -20.11 -0.56
N TYR A 232 -22.73 -19.97 -1.60
CA TYR A 232 -21.57 -19.07 -1.64
C TYR A 232 -21.93 -17.59 -1.38
N LYS A 233 -23.20 -17.20 -1.50
CA LYS A 233 -23.65 -15.83 -1.25
C LYS A 233 -23.67 -15.48 0.23
N ILE A 234 -23.75 -16.48 1.10
CA ILE A 234 -23.72 -16.28 2.55
C ILE A 234 -22.29 -16.32 3.04
N VAL A 235 -21.77 -15.16 3.44
CA VAL A 235 -20.39 -14.99 3.89
C VAL A 235 -20.39 -14.31 5.26
N VAL A 236 -19.47 -14.68 6.13
CA VAL A 236 -19.27 -14.07 7.45
C VAL A 236 -17.82 -13.63 7.59
N ARG A 237 -17.58 -12.51 8.28
CA ARG A 237 -16.24 -12.08 8.67
C ARG A 237 -16.22 -11.53 10.11
N ALA A 238 -15.12 -11.79 10.83
CA ALA A 238 -14.84 -11.13 12.11
C ALA A 238 -13.83 -10.02 11.89
N THR A 239 -13.91 -8.95 12.71
CA THR A 239 -13.05 -7.78 12.57
C THR A 239 -12.64 -7.20 13.92
N ASP A 240 -11.41 -6.67 13.98
CA ASP A 240 -10.87 -5.84 15.07
C ASP A 240 -10.87 -4.35 14.70
N ASP A 241 -11.60 -3.98 13.64
CA ASP A 241 -11.74 -2.63 13.11
C ASP A 241 -13.22 -2.32 12.80
N GLY A 242 -13.54 -1.11 12.30
CA GLY A 242 -14.93 -0.74 12.01
C GLY A 242 -15.78 -0.48 13.24
N ASP A 243 -17.10 -0.58 13.11
CA ASP A 243 -18.08 -0.30 14.18
C ASP A 243 -18.70 -1.55 14.82
N GLY A 244 -18.30 -2.74 14.39
CA GLY A 244 -18.75 -4.03 14.89
C GLY A 244 -17.61 -4.99 15.19
N SER A 245 -17.92 -6.26 15.38
CA SER A 245 -16.96 -7.35 15.51
C SER A 245 -17.26 -8.52 14.59
N VAL A 246 -18.50 -8.68 14.18
CA VAL A 246 -18.95 -9.72 13.24
C VAL A 246 -19.86 -9.07 12.20
N TYR A 247 -19.60 -9.36 10.95
CA TYR A 247 -20.39 -8.92 9.81
C TYR A 247 -20.74 -10.12 8.94
N TYR A 248 -21.86 -10.05 8.26
CA TYR A 248 -22.31 -11.05 7.30
C TYR A 248 -22.76 -10.39 6.01
N SER A 249 -22.71 -11.16 4.94
CA SER A 249 -23.26 -10.86 3.62
C SER A 249 -24.22 -11.97 3.22
N THR A 250 -25.22 -11.64 2.40
CA THR A 250 -26.14 -12.58 1.76
C THR A 250 -26.18 -12.43 0.24
N ASP A 251 -25.22 -11.67 -0.30
CA ASP A 251 -25.12 -11.29 -1.72
C ASP A 251 -23.69 -11.49 -2.27
N ALA A 252 -22.99 -12.52 -1.78
CA ALA A 252 -21.63 -12.86 -2.22
C ALA A 252 -20.59 -11.77 -1.93
N ALA A 253 -20.67 -11.16 -0.76
CA ALA A 253 -19.77 -10.12 -0.27
C ALA A 253 -19.88 -8.76 -1.01
N GLU A 254 -20.96 -8.52 -1.78
CA GLU A 254 -21.21 -7.21 -2.38
C GLU A 254 -21.58 -6.17 -1.32
N THR A 255 -22.41 -6.57 -0.33
CA THR A 255 -22.74 -5.71 0.81
C THR A 255 -22.52 -6.43 2.14
N TRP A 256 -22.24 -5.67 3.19
CA TRP A 256 -21.99 -6.19 4.51
C TRP A 256 -22.89 -5.56 5.57
N GLN A 257 -23.41 -6.39 6.46
CA GLN A 257 -24.24 -5.99 7.59
C GLN A 257 -23.62 -6.45 8.89
N ALA A 258 -23.56 -5.57 9.89
CA ALA A 258 -23.16 -5.97 11.22
C ALA A 258 -24.25 -6.88 11.83
N VAL A 259 -23.87 -7.88 12.61
CA VAL A 259 -24.80 -8.64 13.44
C VAL A 259 -25.51 -7.69 14.43
N GLU A 260 -26.78 -7.98 14.77
CA GLU A 260 -27.61 -7.08 15.55
C GLU A 260 -27.09 -6.86 16.98
N THR A 261 -26.62 -7.94 17.62
CA THR A 261 -25.97 -7.90 18.93
C THR A 261 -24.67 -8.71 18.95
N LEU A 262 -23.88 -8.57 19.98
CA LEU A 262 -22.68 -9.39 20.19
C LEU A 262 -22.88 -10.31 21.42
N PRO A 263 -22.15 -11.43 21.53
CA PRO A 263 -22.20 -12.28 22.73
C PRO A 263 -21.83 -11.50 23.99
N GLU A 264 -22.31 -11.95 25.13
CA GLU A 264 -22.01 -11.34 26.43
C GLU A 264 -20.48 -11.24 26.65
N GLY A 265 -20.03 -10.08 27.08
CA GLY A 265 -18.62 -9.80 27.30
C GLY A 265 -17.80 -9.45 26.06
N VAL A 266 -18.42 -9.46 24.87
CA VAL A 266 -17.76 -9.06 23.63
C VAL A 266 -18.05 -7.60 23.31
N GLY A 267 -16.99 -6.78 23.19
CA GLY A 267 -17.07 -5.41 22.71
C GLY A 267 -16.99 -5.30 21.20
N LYS A 268 -17.18 -4.09 20.68
CA LYS A 268 -16.86 -3.76 19.29
C LYS A 268 -15.36 -3.93 19.04
N LYS A 269 -14.97 -4.24 17.79
CA LYS A 269 -13.58 -4.41 17.37
C LYS A 269 -12.84 -5.54 18.13
N ALA A 270 -13.58 -6.58 18.50
CA ALA A 270 -13.00 -7.68 19.26
C ALA A 270 -12.16 -8.66 18.42
N GLY A 271 -12.27 -8.61 17.10
CA GLY A 271 -11.60 -9.57 16.23
C GLY A 271 -12.02 -11.00 16.47
N GLY A 272 -11.13 -11.94 16.24
CA GLY A 272 -11.36 -13.35 16.46
C GLY A 272 -11.72 -14.10 15.19
N THR A 273 -12.47 -15.19 15.32
CA THR A 273 -12.82 -16.09 14.21
C THR A 273 -14.33 -16.32 14.14
N ALA A 274 -14.91 -16.07 12.97
CA ALA A 274 -16.29 -16.41 12.65
C ALA A 274 -16.33 -17.50 11.59
N LYS A 275 -17.23 -18.49 11.75
CA LYS A 275 -17.44 -19.59 10.81
C LYS A 275 -18.93 -19.84 10.62
N LEU A 276 -19.29 -20.38 9.45
CA LEU A 276 -20.67 -20.70 9.07
C LEU A 276 -20.96 -22.20 9.11
N SER A 277 -22.18 -22.55 9.44
CA SER A 277 -22.72 -23.89 9.10
C SER A 277 -22.81 -24.05 7.58
N ALA A 278 -22.81 -25.30 7.10
CA ALA A 278 -22.85 -25.57 5.66
C ALA A 278 -24.06 -24.94 4.95
N ASP A 279 -25.19 -24.81 5.63
CA ASP A 279 -26.43 -24.19 5.11
C ASP A 279 -26.50 -22.67 5.34
N GLY A 280 -25.45 -22.08 5.93
CA GLY A 280 -25.36 -20.63 6.20
C GLY A 280 -26.29 -20.09 7.30
N LYS A 281 -27.03 -20.98 8.00
CA LYS A 281 -28.00 -20.53 8.99
C LYS A 281 -27.42 -20.26 10.37
N THR A 282 -26.25 -20.81 10.67
CA THR A 282 -25.62 -20.67 11.98
C THR A 282 -24.24 -20.05 11.84
N ILE A 283 -24.01 -19.00 12.59
CA ILE A 283 -22.68 -18.37 12.75
C ILE A 283 -22.08 -18.87 14.06
N PHE A 284 -20.90 -19.42 14.00
CA PHE A 284 -20.06 -19.75 15.15
C PHE A 284 -19.03 -18.63 15.29
N TYR A 285 -18.93 -18.06 16.48
CA TYR A 285 -18.01 -16.96 16.70
C TYR A 285 -17.18 -17.18 17.97
N GLN A 286 -15.87 -17.15 17.81
CA GLN A 286 -14.90 -17.04 18.90
C GLN A 286 -14.28 -15.65 18.88
N SER A 287 -14.63 -14.85 19.86
CA SER A 287 -14.06 -13.51 20.03
C SER A 287 -12.54 -13.54 20.28
N GLY A 288 -11.83 -12.53 19.81
CA GLY A 288 -10.44 -12.26 20.21
C GLY A 288 -10.31 -11.75 21.67
N THR A 289 -11.43 -11.46 22.36
CA THR A 289 -11.42 -11.03 23.76
C THR A 289 -11.07 -12.20 24.67
N THR A 290 -10.02 -12.06 25.44
CA THR A 290 -9.57 -13.10 26.39
C THR A 290 -10.63 -13.39 27.46
N GLY A 291 -10.88 -14.67 27.68
CA GLY A 291 -11.80 -15.16 28.73
C GLY A 291 -13.28 -15.18 28.32
N VAL A 292 -13.61 -14.82 27.09
CA VAL A 292 -14.96 -14.96 26.54
C VAL A 292 -15.11 -16.30 25.84
N ALA A 293 -16.18 -17.04 26.18
CA ALA A 293 -16.49 -18.30 25.53
C ALA A 293 -16.93 -18.11 24.07
N ALA A 294 -16.73 -19.15 23.25
CA ALA A 294 -17.31 -19.19 21.91
C ALA A 294 -18.83 -19.17 22.00
N ALA A 295 -19.47 -18.54 21.04
CA ALA A 295 -20.93 -18.44 20.97
C ALA A 295 -21.46 -18.76 19.58
N VAL A 296 -22.74 -19.11 19.50
CA VAL A 296 -23.43 -19.37 18.24
C VAL A 296 -24.70 -18.55 18.14
N THR A 297 -25.04 -18.20 16.91
CA THR A 297 -26.32 -17.56 16.58
C THR A 297 -26.91 -18.23 15.33
N SER A 298 -28.24 -18.34 15.28
CA SER A 298 -28.99 -18.83 14.11
C SER A 298 -29.99 -17.80 13.59
N ASP A 299 -29.82 -16.55 13.99
CA ASP A 299 -30.70 -15.43 13.65
C ASP A 299 -29.89 -14.14 13.33
N PHE A 300 -28.68 -14.32 12.79
CA PHE A 300 -27.75 -13.23 12.45
C PHE A 300 -27.45 -12.30 13.62
N GLY A 301 -27.29 -12.88 14.81
CA GLY A 301 -26.86 -12.17 16.00
C GLY A 301 -27.95 -11.42 16.75
N LYS A 302 -29.24 -11.76 16.55
CA LYS A 302 -30.31 -11.27 17.44
C LYS A 302 -30.19 -11.91 18.81
N THR A 303 -29.90 -13.23 18.83
CA THR A 303 -29.64 -13.97 20.05
C THR A 303 -28.37 -14.82 19.94
N TRP A 304 -27.68 -15.02 21.05
CA TRP A 304 -26.46 -15.82 21.14
C TRP A 304 -26.60 -16.87 22.23
N THR A 305 -26.00 -18.03 21.98
CA THR A 305 -25.88 -19.13 22.96
C THR A 305 -24.40 -19.52 23.08
N THR A 306 -23.91 -19.67 24.30
CA THR A 306 -22.54 -20.12 24.64
C THR A 306 -22.53 -21.57 25.04
#